data_ae60af76739d70a177c607a05e3d430e
#
_entry.id   ae60af76739d70a177c607a05e3d430e
#
_cell.length_a   1.000
_cell.length_b   1.000
_cell.length_c   1.000
_cell.angle_alpha   90.00
_cell.angle_beta   90.00
_cell.angle_gamma   90.00
#
_symmetry.space_group_name_H-M   'P 1'
#
loop_
_entity.id
_entity.type
_entity.pdbx_description
1 polymer ?
#
loop_
_entity_poly.entity_id
_entity_poly.type
_entity_poly.pdbx_seq_one_letter_code
_entity_poly.pdbx_strand_id
1 'polypeptide(L)' 'DKAGVLSAILSIFANNGANILTINQSIPTGGRAMVTISAETGNLTCSLEELVHTISQTQGVVKAEMVAG' A
#
# COMPACT_ATOMS: atom_id res chain seq x y z
N ASP A 1 -8.07 1.66 13.13
CA ASP A 1 -8.81 0.46 12.75
C ASP A 1 -8.44 0.04 11.32
N LYS A 2 -8.94 -1.10 10.89
CA LYS A 2 -8.57 -1.67 9.59
C LYS A 2 -8.99 -0.79 8.42
N ALA A 3 -10.15 -0.19 8.49
CA ALA A 3 -10.65 0.68 7.42
C ALA A 3 -9.78 1.93 7.29
N GLY A 4 -9.37 2.49 8.43
CA GLY A 4 -8.50 3.65 8.43
C GLY A 4 -7.11 3.36 7.86
N VAL A 5 -6.57 2.16 8.11
CA VAL A 5 -5.26 1.76 7.58
C VAL A 5 -5.31 1.68 6.07
N LEU A 6 -6.31 0.99 5.52
CA LEU A 6 -6.43 0.85 4.06
C LEU A 6 -6.64 2.21 3.41
N SER A 7 -7.49 3.04 3.98
CA SER A 7 -7.73 4.39 3.48
C SER A 7 -6.44 5.22 3.44
N ALA A 8 -5.62 5.13 4.48
CA ALA A 8 -4.34 5.83 4.53
C ALA A 8 -3.39 5.34 3.44
N ILE A 9 -3.32 4.03 3.22
CA ILE A 9 -2.50 3.45 2.17
C ILE A 9 -2.94 3.94 0.79
N LEU A 10 -4.24 3.90 0.52
CA LEU A 10 -4.78 4.36 -0.76
C LEU A 10 -4.47 5.84 -1.01
N SER A 11 -4.53 6.66 0.04
CA SER A 11 -4.20 8.07 -0.06
C SER A 11 -2.72 8.28 -0.40
N ILE A 12 -1.84 7.46 0.16
CA ILE A 12 -0.41 7.52 -0.16
C ILE A 12 -0.18 7.25 -1.64
N PHE A 13 -0.83 6.24 -2.21
CA PHE A 13 -0.74 5.94 -3.64
C PHE A 13 -1.23 7.14 -4.47
N ALA A 14 -2.41 7.64 -4.16
CA ALA A 14 -3.01 8.74 -4.90
C ALA A 14 -2.15 10.01 -4.83
N ASN A 15 -1.61 10.32 -3.66
CA ASN A 15 -0.83 11.54 -3.45
C ASN A 15 0.54 11.48 -4.12
N ASN A 16 0.99 10.30 -4.50
CA ASN A 16 2.32 10.11 -5.12
C ASN A 16 2.25 9.67 -6.57
N GLY A 17 1.08 9.80 -7.20
CA GLY A 17 0.95 9.56 -8.64
C GLY A 17 0.88 8.10 -9.05
N ALA A 18 0.61 7.20 -8.13
CA ALA A 18 0.42 5.79 -8.46
C ALA A 18 -1.04 5.54 -8.82
N ASN A 19 -1.27 4.85 -9.92
CA ASN A 19 -2.61 4.49 -10.34
C ASN A 19 -2.90 3.05 -9.93
N ILE A 20 -3.83 2.88 -8.98
CA ILE A 20 -4.18 1.56 -8.46
C ILE A 20 -5.04 0.80 -9.48
N LEU A 21 -4.64 -0.42 -9.80
CA LEU A 21 -5.36 -1.29 -10.72
C LEU A 21 -6.21 -2.31 -9.97
N THR A 22 -5.63 -2.97 -8.98
CA THR A 22 -6.34 -4.00 -8.20
C THR A 22 -5.95 -3.94 -6.75
N ILE A 23 -6.88 -4.34 -5.89
CA ILE A 23 -6.65 -4.50 -4.46
C ILE A 23 -7.23 -5.85 -4.07
N ASN A 24 -6.43 -6.68 -3.41
CA ASN A 24 -6.88 -7.94 -2.86
C ASN A 24 -6.53 -7.98 -1.38
N GLN A 25 -7.49 -8.38 -0.57
CA GLN A 25 -7.29 -8.46 0.87
C GLN A 25 -7.64 -9.88 1.33
N SER A 26 -6.74 -10.48 2.09
CA SER A 26 -6.99 -11.80 2.67
C SER A 26 -7.93 -11.69 3.86
N ILE A 27 -8.52 -12.82 4.24
CA ILE A 27 -9.29 -12.91 5.47
C ILE A 27 -8.33 -12.72 6.64
N PRO A 28 -8.64 -11.84 7.61
CA PRO A 28 -7.75 -11.62 8.74
C PRO A 28 -7.51 -12.88 9.54
N THR A 29 -6.26 -13.12 9.89
CA THR A 29 -5.84 -14.25 10.71
C THR A 29 -4.89 -13.73 11.77
N GLY A 30 -5.14 -14.04 13.04
CA GLY A 30 -4.31 -13.55 14.12
C GLY A 30 -4.28 -12.04 14.23
N GLY A 31 -5.37 -11.38 13.88
CA GLY A 31 -5.46 -9.92 13.93
C GLY A 31 -4.77 -9.21 12.78
N ARG A 32 -4.28 -9.95 11.78
CA ARG A 32 -3.57 -9.39 10.62
C ARG A 32 -4.20 -9.84 9.33
N ALA A 33 -4.13 -8.98 8.32
CA ALA A 33 -4.56 -9.30 6.97
C ALA A 33 -3.44 -8.94 6.01
N MET A 34 -3.36 -9.67 4.90
CA MET A 34 -2.45 -9.32 3.81
C MET A 34 -3.24 -8.53 2.78
N VAL A 35 -2.71 -7.39 2.38
CA VAL A 35 -3.28 -6.59 1.30
C VAL A 35 -2.28 -6.60 0.16
N THR A 36 -2.72 -7.00 -1.02
CA THR A 36 -1.92 -6.97 -2.23
C THR A 36 -2.49 -5.91 -3.16
N ILE A 37 -1.64 -4.99 -3.57
CA ILE A 37 -2.05 -3.88 -4.43
C ILE A 37 -1.22 -3.92 -5.70
N SER A 38 -1.90 -3.93 -6.85
CA SER A 38 -1.25 -3.76 -8.15
C SER A 38 -1.48 -2.34 -8.60
N ALA A 39 -0.43 -1.68 -9.04
CA ALA A 39 -0.52 -0.28 -9.42
C ALA A 39 0.43 0.03 -10.57
N GLU A 40 0.04 1.00 -11.39
CA GLU A 40 0.91 1.58 -12.40
C GLU A 40 1.73 2.69 -11.76
N THR A 41 3.03 2.69 -12.02
CA THR A 41 3.98 3.58 -11.35
C THR A 41 4.70 4.52 -12.32
N GLY A 42 4.23 4.63 -13.56
CA GLY A 42 4.86 5.46 -14.58
C GLY A 42 4.85 6.95 -14.28
N ASN A 43 3.92 7.41 -13.44
CA ASN A 43 3.77 8.82 -13.08
C ASN A 43 4.07 9.09 -11.61
N LEU A 44 4.84 8.22 -10.96
CA LEU A 44 5.22 8.43 -9.57
C LEU A 44 5.99 9.74 -9.39
N THR A 45 5.67 10.45 -8.32
CA THR A 45 6.37 11.68 -7.93
C THR A 45 7.49 11.42 -6.93
N CYS A 46 7.68 10.16 -6.54
CA CYS A 46 8.74 9.72 -5.64
C CYS A 46 9.31 8.40 -6.18
N SER A 47 10.38 7.90 -5.57
CA SER A 47 10.91 6.59 -5.94
C SER A 47 10.02 5.48 -5.38
N LEU A 48 10.10 4.28 -5.97
CA LEU A 48 9.39 3.12 -5.45
C LEU A 48 9.79 2.82 -4.01
N GLU A 49 11.07 2.97 -3.71
CA GLU A 49 11.59 2.74 -2.36
C GLU A 49 10.99 3.72 -1.35
N GLU A 50 10.87 4.98 -1.74
CA GLU A 50 10.23 5.99 -0.88
C GLU A 50 8.75 5.67 -0.67
N LEU A 51 8.07 5.24 -1.71
CA LEU A 51 6.66 4.86 -1.61
C LEU A 51 6.47 3.72 -0.61
N VAL A 52 7.25 2.65 -0.76
CA VAL A 52 7.19 1.50 0.14
C VAL A 52 7.55 1.91 1.56
N HIS A 53 8.55 2.76 1.72
CA HIS A 53 8.95 3.26 3.05
C HIS A 53 7.80 4.03 3.72
N THR A 54 7.16 4.93 2.98
CA THR A 54 6.04 5.71 3.51
C THR A 54 4.90 4.80 3.94
N ILE A 55 4.59 3.78 3.14
CA ILE A 55 3.56 2.81 3.49
C ILE A 55 3.96 2.05 4.76
N SER A 56 5.22 1.61 4.84
CA SER A 56 5.69 0.84 6.00
C SER A 56 5.64 1.64 7.30
N GLN A 57 5.71 2.97 7.23
CA GLN A 57 5.64 3.84 8.39
C GLN A 57 4.21 4.22 8.77
N THR A 58 3.24 3.79 8.00
CA THR A 58 1.83 4.08 8.27
C THR A 58 1.37 3.29 9.49
N GLN A 59 0.69 3.97 10.41
CA GLN A 59 0.18 3.33 11.61
C GLN A 59 -0.77 2.19 11.24
N GLY A 60 -0.53 1.02 11.82
CA GLY A 60 -1.32 -0.17 11.55
C GLY A 60 -0.70 -1.09 10.50
N VAL A 61 0.32 -0.64 9.78
CA VAL A 61 1.06 -1.48 8.83
C VAL A 61 2.19 -2.18 9.57
N VAL A 62 2.20 -3.51 9.53
CA VAL A 62 3.23 -4.31 10.18
C VAL A 62 4.46 -4.42 9.29
N LYS A 63 4.23 -4.65 8.00
CA LYS A 63 5.31 -4.84 7.02
C LYS A 63 4.79 -4.45 5.65
N ALA A 64 5.63 -3.82 4.87
CA ALA A 64 5.36 -3.54 3.46
C ALA A 64 6.56 -3.96 2.63
N GLU A 65 6.29 -4.55 1.46
CA GLU A 65 7.34 -4.93 0.54
C GLU A 65 6.80 -4.84 -0.89
N MET A 66 7.71 -4.67 -1.84
CA MET A 66 7.36 -4.56 -3.24
C MET A 66 7.78 -5.85 -3.95
N VAL A 67 6.89 -6.32 -4.80
CA VAL A 67 7.19 -7.44 -5.70
C VAL A 67 7.19 -6.86 -7.11
N ALA A 68 8.31 -6.99 -7.80
CA ALA A 68 8.42 -6.53 -9.18
C ALA A 68 7.60 -7.43 -10.10
N GLY A 69 6.78 -6.81 -10.92
CA GLY A 69 5.94 -7.51 -11.88
C GLY A 69 6.52 -7.52 -13.26
#